data_0ef95acff908216f2de9f1ac53068f5b
#
_entry.id   0ef95acff908216f2de9f1ac53068f5b
#
_cell.length_a   1.000
_cell.length_b   1.000
_cell.length_c   1.000
_cell.angle_alpha   90.00
_cell.angle_beta   90.00
_cell.angle_gamma   90.00
#
_symmetry.space_group_name_H-M   'P 1'
#
loop_
_entity.id
_entity.type
_entity.pdbx_description
1 polymer ?
#
loop_
_entity_poly.entity_id
_entity_poly.type
_entity_poly.pdbx_seq_one_letter_code
_entity_poly.pdbx_strand_id
1 'polypeptide(L)'
;MYRILKIGMDVHTTNYTLCALESKFGQSDAVLANITVSPELKNVVDFIKRIKQKMDPYGRDEIDVECGYEAGCLGYSLYHALTGCKVKCTILAPTTMSVEKGPRIKTDKRDARNIADCLSTGKYSAVHIPTEQDNAIKEYIRMRDDHVIALKKIKQQMNALCIRSGFIYDGNKWTEKHLRWLCGLNLPELVRETLNEYLVTYDEQTAKIERYDKRIAELASQSEYQENVRRLECFLGIKTNTAMSLIVETGDFTRFAKGNLYASYLGLTPGEHTSSENGGKLGITKAGNKHLRTMLIEAAGTICKGAVGYKSKKLRVRQDGNMPEVIAYADKANMRLRGKYYRLIRHGKKRNIAVTAVARELACFVWGMMTDNISKTAV
;
A
#
# COMPACT_ATOMS: atom_id res chain seq x y z
N MET A 1 -4.97 -11.28 -41.62
CA MET A 1 -3.66 -11.40 -40.93
C MET A 1 -3.85 -11.02 -39.48
N TYR A 2 -3.19 -11.66 -38.51
CA TYR A 2 -3.27 -11.25 -37.09
C TYR A 2 -2.27 -10.11 -36.83
N ARG A 3 -2.75 -9.00 -36.26
CA ARG A 3 -1.97 -7.80 -35.97
C ARG A 3 -2.19 -7.35 -34.53
N ILE A 4 -1.20 -6.76 -33.91
CA ILE A 4 -1.25 -6.32 -32.50
C ILE A 4 -1.06 -4.81 -32.45
N LEU A 5 -2.04 -4.13 -31.85
CA LEU A 5 -2.02 -2.69 -31.60
C LEU A 5 -1.84 -2.44 -30.10
N LYS A 6 -0.73 -1.82 -29.72
CA LYS A 6 -0.45 -1.39 -28.37
C LYS A 6 -0.69 0.12 -28.25
N ILE A 7 -1.45 0.52 -27.22
CA ILE A 7 -1.77 1.93 -26.96
C ILE A 7 -1.29 2.30 -25.57
N GLY A 8 -0.19 3.04 -25.50
CA GLY A 8 0.28 3.67 -24.28
C GLY A 8 -0.45 4.97 -24.03
N MET A 9 -0.88 5.18 -22.78
CA MET A 9 -1.66 6.35 -22.38
C MET A 9 -0.99 7.02 -21.18
N ASP A 10 -0.54 8.26 -21.36
CA ASP A 10 -0.20 9.13 -20.25
C ASP A 10 -1.46 9.91 -19.85
N VAL A 11 -1.97 9.63 -18.65
CA VAL A 11 -3.32 10.03 -18.23
C VAL A 11 -3.27 11.03 -17.08
N HIS A 12 -3.83 12.21 -17.32
CA HIS A 12 -3.97 13.29 -16.35
C HIS A 12 -5.44 13.68 -16.16
N THR A 13 -5.74 14.44 -15.12
CA THR A 13 -7.11 14.95 -14.88
C THR A 13 -7.58 15.93 -15.95
N THR A 14 -6.66 16.54 -16.67
CA THR A 14 -6.92 17.59 -17.68
C THR A 14 -6.86 17.08 -19.11
N ASN A 15 -6.06 16.05 -19.38
CA ASN A 15 -5.87 15.50 -20.72
C ASN A 15 -5.37 14.04 -20.67
N TYR A 16 -5.52 13.34 -21.78
CA TYR A 16 -4.90 12.07 -22.07
C TYR A 16 -4.02 12.18 -23.30
N THR A 17 -2.75 11.79 -23.19
CA THR A 17 -1.85 11.66 -24.33
C THR A 17 -1.74 10.19 -24.72
N LEU A 18 -2.07 9.87 -25.97
CA LEU A 18 -2.19 8.52 -26.50
C LEU A 18 -1.13 8.28 -27.57
N CYS A 19 -0.40 7.18 -27.44
CA CYS A 19 0.57 6.72 -28.43
C CYS A 19 0.17 5.32 -28.92
N ALA A 20 -0.06 5.17 -30.22
CA ALA A 20 -0.37 3.91 -30.86
C ALA A 20 0.87 3.33 -31.54
N LEU A 21 1.22 2.08 -31.17
CA LEU A 21 2.28 1.28 -31.75
C LEU A 21 1.70 0.03 -32.42
N GLU A 22 2.13 -0.28 -33.62
CA GLU A 22 1.97 -1.59 -34.22
C GLU A 22 3.15 -2.45 -33.83
N SER A 23 2.89 -3.50 -33.05
CA SER A 23 3.92 -4.47 -32.68
C SER A 23 4.09 -5.51 -33.79
N LYS A 24 5.33 -5.67 -34.30
CA LYS A 24 5.68 -6.60 -35.38
C LYS A 24 6.70 -7.60 -34.88
N PHE A 25 6.40 -8.87 -35.06
CA PHE A 25 7.35 -9.93 -34.71
C PHE A 25 8.64 -9.83 -35.50
N GLY A 26 9.79 -9.74 -34.83
CA GLY A 26 11.12 -9.70 -35.46
C GLY A 26 11.49 -8.38 -36.15
N GLN A 27 10.68 -7.31 -35.96
CA GLN A 27 10.95 -5.98 -36.53
C GLN A 27 10.80 -4.92 -35.40
N SER A 28 11.31 -3.71 -35.65
CA SER A 28 11.07 -2.56 -34.78
C SER A 28 9.59 -2.14 -34.83
N ASP A 29 9.01 -1.84 -33.68
CA ASP A 29 7.63 -1.34 -33.57
C ASP A 29 7.46 -0.03 -34.32
N ALA A 30 6.35 0.11 -35.03
CA ALA A 30 6.04 1.31 -35.82
C ALA A 30 5.05 2.21 -35.04
N VAL A 31 5.44 3.47 -34.80
CA VAL A 31 4.51 4.49 -34.25
C VAL A 31 3.52 4.89 -35.33
N LEU A 32 2.24 4.58 -35.12
CA LEU A 32 1.16 4.89 -36.06
C LEU A 32 0.59 6.28 -35.86
N ALA A 33 0.46 6.71 -34.58
CA ALA A 33 -0.04 8.02 -34.21
C ALA A 33 0.31 8.38 -32.76
N ASN A 34 0.36 9.69 -32.48
CA ASN A 34 0.48 10.25 -31.15
C ASN A 34 -0.42 11.49 -31.06
N ILE A 35 -1.38 11.52 -30.12
CA ILE A 35 -2.32 12.61 -29.96
C ILE A 35 -2.54 12.95 -28.48
N THR A 36 -2.96 14.17 -28.21
CA THR A 36 -3.47 14.58 -26.90
C THR A 36 -4.94 14.95 -27.05
N VAL A 37 -5.78 14.45 -26.14
CA VAL A 37 -7.25 14.61 -26.17
C VAL A 37 -7.76 14.99 -24.79
N SER A 38 -9.02 15.48 -24.71
CA SER A 38 -9.70 15.67 -23.44
C SER A 38 -9.91 14.32 -22.70
N PRO A 39 -9.98 14.32 -21.33
CA PRO A 39 -9.94 13.10 -20.52
C PRO A 39 -11.30 12.38 -20.51
N GLU A 40 -11.76 11.96 -21.67
CA GLU A 40 -13.03 11.28 -21.87
C GLU A 40 -12.81 9.91 -22.51
N LEU A 41 -13.52 8.89 -22.00
CA LEU A 41 -13.49 7.52 -22.54
C LEU A 41 -13.78 7.50 -24.05
N LYS A 42 -14.76 8.29 -24.50
CA LYS A 42 -15.15 8.38 -25.92
C LYS A 42 -13.95 8.69 -26.81
N ASN A 43 -13.11 9.64 -26.42
CA ASN A 43 -11.95 10.03 -27.22
C ASN A 43 -10.91 8.92 -27.36
N VAL A 44 -10.74 8.10 -26.32
CA VAL A 44 -9.86 6.92 -26.36
C VAL A 44 -10.43 5.86 -27.29
N VAL A 45 -11.74 5.57 -27.19
CA VAL A 45 -12.44 4.59 -28.04
C VAL A 45 -12.43 5.03 -29.51
N ASP A 46 -12.71 6.31 -29.79
CA ASP A 46 -12.68 6.85 -31.14
C ASP A 46 -11.27 6.87 -31.74
N PHE A 47 -10.25 7.10 -30.91
CA PHE A 47 -8.86 6.95 -31.34
C PHE A 47 -8.54 5.51 -31.74
N ILE A 48 -8.93 4.52 -30.90
CA ILE A 48 -8.76 3.08 -31.20
C ILE A 48 -9.42 2.73 -32.54
N LYS A 49 -10.68 3.12 -32.73
CA LYS A 49 -11.43 2.85 -33.97
C LYS A 49 -10.72 3.44 -35.20
N ARG A 50 -10.29 4.69 -35.12
CA ARG A 50 -9.57 5.38 -36.21
C ARG A 50 -8.26 4.69 -36.55
N ILE A 51 -7.48 4.25 -35.56
CA ILE A 51 -6.23 3.53 -35.81
C ILE A 51 -6.50 2.16 -36.42
N LYS A 52 -7.49 1.40 -35.92
CA LYS A 52 -7.90 0.12 -36.52
C LYS A 52 -8.30 0.27 -37.99
N GLN A 53 -9.09 1.29 -38.31
CA GLN A 53 -9.50 1.57 -39.71
C GLN A 53 -8.29 1.96 -40.59
N LYS A 54 -7.30 2.70 -40.06
CA LYS A 54 -6.06 3.01 -40.78
C LYS A 54 -5.20 1.78 -41.02
N MET A 55 -5.15 0.85 -40.05
CA MET A 55 -4.39 -0.39 -40.16
C MET A 55 -5.03 -1.37 -41.16
N ASP A 56 -6.36 -1.46 -41.15
CA ASP A 56 -7.14 -2.36 -42.00
C ASP A 56 -8.38 -1.64 -42.57
N PRO A 57 -8.24 -0.93 -43.70
CA PRO A 57 -9.35 -0.23 -44.34
C PRO A 57 -10.49 -1.15 -44.84
N TYR A 58 -10.20 -2.43 -45.03
CA TYR A 58 -11.13 -3.38 -45.63
C TYR A 58 -11.71 -4.41 -44.64
N GLY A 59 -11.31 -4.34 -43.36
CA GLY A 59 -11.80 -5.23 -42.31
C GLY A 59 -11.42 -6.70 -42.50
N ARG A 60 -10.25 -6.96 -43.09
CA ARG A 60 -9.74 -8.31 -43.42
C ARG A 60 -8.81 -8.88 -42.35
N ASP A 61 -8.28 -8.04 -41.49
CA ASP A 61 -7.29 -8.40 -40.47
C ASP A 61 -7.95 -8.48 -39.09
N GLU A 62 -7.52 -9.46 -38.31
CA GLU A 62 -7.83 -9.51 -36.88
C GLU A 62 -6.82 -8.64 -36.11
N ILE A 63 -7.31 -7.55 -35.50
CA ILE A 63 -6.48 -6.60 -34.76
C ILE A 63 -6.77 -6.73 -33.27
N ASP A 64 -5.85 -7.34 -32.52
CA ASP A 64 -5.89 -7.34 -31.05
C ASP A 64 -5.38 -6.01 -30.50
N VAL A 65 -6.14 -5.41 -29.58
CA VAL A 65 -5.85 -4.09 -29.01
C VAL A 65 -5.57 -4.23 -27.51
N GLU A 66 -4.42 -3.77 -27.08
CA GLU A 66 -4.09 -3.65 -25.68
C GLU A 66 -3.72 -2.21 -25.35
N CYS A 67 -4.46 -1.62 -24.39
CA CYS A 67 -4.19 -0.31 -23.84
C CYS A 67 -3.45 -0.45 -22.50
N GLY A 68 -2.68 0.57 -22.13
CA GLY A 68 -2.11 0.63 -20.79
C GLY A 68 -1.78 2.04 -20.37
N TYR A 69 -1.77 2.25 -19.06
CA TYR A 69 -1.35 3.51 -18.44
C TYR A 69 -0.63 3.26 -17.13
N GLU A 70 0.16 4.26 -16.70
CA GLU A 70 0.90 4.19 -15.44
C GLU A 70 -0.03 4.36 -14.24
N ALA A 71 0.20 3.57 -13.17
CA ALA A 71 -0.53 3.74 -11.91
C ALA A 71 -0.33 5.14 -11.33
N GLY A 72 -1.42 5.89 -11.18
CA GLY A 72 -1.42 7.29 -10.75
C GLY A 72 -2.71 7.68 -10.03
N CYS A 73 -2.99 8.99 -10.01
CA CYS A 73 -4.09 9.59 -9.27
C CYS A 73 -5.50 9.21 -9.79
N LEU A 74 -5.62 8.75 -11.03
CA LEU A 74 -6.92 8.35 -11.62
C LEU A 74 -7.43 6.98 -11.12
N GLY A 75 -6.62 6.25 -10.35
CA GLY A 75 -7.00 4.95 -9.81
C GLY A 75 -7.40 3.97 -10.91
N TYR A 76 -8.54 3.28 -10.72
CA TYR A 76 -8.99 2.18 -11.59
C TYR A 76 -10.16 2.56 -12.52
N SER A 77 -10.68 3.80 -12.47
CA SER A 77 -11.89 4.20 -13.18
C SER A 77 -11.77 4.03 -14.71
N LEU A 78 -10.65 4.47 -15.28
CA LEU A 78 -10.40 4.33 -16.72
C LEU A 78 -10.21 2.85 -17.13
N TYR A 79 -9.58 2.05 -16.28
CA TYR A 79 -9.46 0.61 -16.49
C TYR A 79 -10.83 -0.07 -16.59
N HIS A 80 -11.73 0.18 -15.62
CA HIS A 80 -13.06 -0.38 -15.63
C HIS A 80 -13.89 0.10 -16.83
N ALA A 81 -13.76 1.38 -17.19
CA ALA A 81 -14.45 1.94 -18.35
C ALA A 81 -13.99 1.30 -19.67
N LEU A 82 -12.68 1.10 -19.87
CA LEU A 82 -12.14 0.46 -21.08
C LEU A 82 -12.48 -1.03 -21.15
N THR A 83 -12.37 -1.76 -20.05
CA THR A 83 -12.72 -3.18 -19.99
C THR A 83 -14.21 -3.39 -20.18
N GLY A 84 -15.08 -2.49 -19.69
CA GLY A 84 -16.51 -2.47 -19.98
C GLY A 84 -16.80 -2.29 -21.48
N CYS A 85 -15.95 -1.59 -22.21
CA CYS A 85 -16.01 -1.48 -23.67
C CYS A 85 -15.31 -2.65 -24.41
N LYS A 86 -14.95 -3.74 -23.72
CA LYS A 86 -14.23 -4.90 -24.26
C LYS A 86 -12.84 -4.55 -24.82
N VAL A 87 -12.21 -3.49 -24.34
CA VAL A 87 -10.84 -3.13 -24.65
C VAL A 87 -9.93 -3.67 -23.55
N LYS A 88 -8.97 -4.52 -23.91
CA LYS A 88 -7.96 -5.01 -22.96
C LYS A 88 -7.14 -3.84 -22.45
N CYS A 89 -7.08 -3.69 -21.12
CA CYS A 89 -6.36 -2.61 -20.48
C CYS A 89 -5.48 -3.15 -19.36
N THR A 90 -4.27 -2.58 -19.23
CA THR A 90 -3.31 -2.93 -18.17
C THR A 90 -2.83 -1.67 -17.48
N ILE A 91 -2.80 -1.69 -16.14
CA ILE A 91 -2.16 -0.61 -15.36
C ILE A 91 -0.74 -1.03 -15.04
N LEU A 92 0.24 -0.22 -15.42
CA LEU A 92 1.66 -0.51 -15.26
C LEU A 92 2.18 0.07 -13.93
N ALA A 93 2.99 -0.71 -13.21
CA ALA A 93 3.64 -0.24 -11.98
C ALA A 93 4.87 0.63 -12.34
N PRO A 94 4.90 1.92 -11.96
CA PRO A 94 5.94 2.88 -12.36
C PRO A 94 7.36 2.42 -12.09
N THR A 95 7.58 1.80 -10.93
CA THR A 95 8.91 1.37 -10.47
C THR A 95 9.49 0.19 -11.23
N THR A 96 8.69 -0.48 -12.09
CA THR A 96 9.08 -1.67 -12.84
C THR A 96 9.17 -1.43 -14.34
N MET A 97 8.74 -0.26 -14.79
CA MET A 97 8.83 0.12 -16.21
C MET A 97 10.27 0.36 -16.60
N SER A 98 10.65 -0.14 -17.79
CA SER A 98 11.96 0.19 -18.37
C SER A 98 11.96 1.66 -18.81
N VAL A 99 13.00 2.40 -18.42
CA VAL A 99 13.20 3.78 -18.87
C VAL A 99 14.37 3.80 -19.87
N GLU A 100 14.15 4.34 -21.07
CA GLU A 100 15.23 4.56 -22.02
C GLU A 100 16.27 5.52 -21.46
N LYS A 101 17.56 5.16 -21.57
CA LYS A 101 18.68 6.03 -21.22
C LYS A 101 18.81 7.10 -22.30
N GLY A 102 18.26 8.28 -22.07
CA GLY A 102 18.34 9.43 -22.98
C GLY A 102 18.34 10.76 -22.24
N PRO A 103 18.43 11.91 -22.95
CA PRO A 103 18.34 13.22 -22.33
C PRO A 103 17.02 13.33 -21.53
N ARG A 104 17.11 13.82 -20.29
CA ARG A 104 15.98 13.93 -19.35
C ARG A 104 14.98 15.03 -19.74
N ILE A 105 14.45 14.98 -20.97
CA ILE A 105 13.35 15.85 -21.37
C ILE A 105 12.06 15.04 -21.17
N LYS A 106 11.34 15.33 -20.09
CA LYS A 106 10.03 14.73 -19.81
C LYS A 106 8.96 15.43 -20.62
N THR A 107 8.20 14.68 -21.43
CA THR A 107 7.02 15.18 -22.14
C THR A 107 5.97 14.06 -22.17
N ASP A 108 4.69 14.42 -22.05
CA ASP A 108 3.56 13.49 -22.06
C ASP A 108 3.60 12.54 -23.29
N LYS A 109 4.05 13.04 -24.45
CA LYS A 109 4.21 12.23 -25.66
C LYS A 109 5.27 11.13 -25.52
N ARG A 110 6.38 11.42 -24.83
CA ARG A 110 7.43 10.42 -24.54
C ARG A 110 6.97 9.42 -23.49
N ASP A 111 6.25 9.90 -22.48
CA ASP A 111 5.72 9.05 -21.42
C ASP A 111 4.68 8.08 -21.99
N ALA A 112 3.73 8.56 -22.82
CA ALA A 112 2.78 7.70 -23.54
C ALA A 112 3.47 6.69 -24.46
N ARG A 113 4.54 7.09 -25.18
CA ARG A 113 5.32 6.18 -26.01
C ARG A 113 6.03 5.13 -25.17
N ASN A 114 6.70 5.52 -24.10
CA ASN A 114 7.38 4.58 -23.19
C ASN A 114 6.42 3.53 -22.61
N ILE A 115 5.19 3.94 -22.28
CA ILE A 115 4.14 3.01 -21.84
C ILE A 115 3.80 2.00 -22.96
N ALA A 116 3.64 2.48 -24.21
CA ALA A 116 3.38 1.62 -25.36
C ALA A 116 4.54 0.64 -25.64
N ASP A 117 5.78 1.11 -25.54
CA ASP A 117 6.98 0.28 -25.68
C ASP A 117 7.09 -0.77 -24.57
N CYS A 118 6.73 -0.42 -23.32
CA CYS A 118 6.64 -1.36 -22.21
C CYS A 118 5.58 -2.46 -22.49
N LEU A 119 4.40 -2.07 -23.01
CA LEU A 119 3.34 -3.02 -23.38
C LEU A 119 3.79 -3.96 -24.51
N SER A 120 4.55 -3.46 -25.48
CA SER A 120 5.07 -4.27 -26.58
C SER A 120 6.15 -5.25 -26.15
N THR A 121 7.09 -4.79 -25.32
CA THR A 121 8.24 -5.60 -24.87
C THR A 121 7.95 -6.47 -23.65
N GLY A 122 6.82 -6.27 -22.96
CA GLY A 122 6.48 -6.96 -21.69
C GLY A 122 7.39 -6.56 -20.51
N LYS A 123 8.15 -5.47 -20.61
CA LYS A 123 9.09 -5.02 -19.57
C LYS A 123 8.41 -4.12 -18.53
N TYR A 124 7.44 -4.67 -17.83
CA TYR A 124 6.72 -4.02 -16.75
C TYR A 124 6.10 -5.07 -15.82
N SER A 125 5.66 -4.65 -14.65
CA SER A 125 4.75 -5.43 -13.80
C SER A 125 3.37 -4.80 -13.82
N ALA A 126 2.35 -5.63 -14.07
CA ALA A 126 0.96 -5.18 -13.98
C ALA A 126 0.55 -4.92 -12.52
N VAL A 127 -0.21 -3.85 -12.30
CA VAL A 127 -0.85 -3.58 -11.02
C VAL A 127 -2.03 -4.53 -10.85
N HIS A 128 -2.14 -5.13 -9.67
CA HIS A 128 -3.32 -5.92 -9.31
C HIS A 128 -4.54 -4.99 -9.16
N ILE A 129 -5.62 -5.34 -9.82
CA ILE A 129 -6.87 -4.59 -9.75
C ILE A 129 -7.72 -5.21 -8.63
N PRO A 130 -8.01 -4.47 -7.55
CA PRO A 130 -8.86 -4.96 -6.47
C PRO A 130 -10.32 -5.07 -6.94
N THR A 131 -11.12 -5.84 -6.22
CA THR A 131 -12.58 -5.79 -6.38
C THR A 131 -13.10 -4.38 -6.02
N GLU A 132 -14.30 -4.03 -6.49
CA GLU A 132 -14.90 -2.73 -6.12
C GLU A 132 -15.12 -2.63 -4.61
N GLN A 133 -15.50 -3.74 -3.96
CA GLN A 133 -15.68 -3.81 -2.52
C GLN A 133 -14.36 -3.62 -1.77
N ASP A 134 -13.29 -4.33 -2.15
CA ASP A 134 -11.97 -4.16 -1.53
C ASP A 134 -11.44 -2.74 -1.72
N ASN A 135 -11.65 -2.15 -2.90
CA ASN A 135 -11.25 -0.77 -3.14
C ASN A 135 -12.03 0.21 -2.26
N ALA A 136 -13.33 0.03 -2.09
CA ALA A 136 -14.16 0.85 -1.21
C ALA A 136 -13.74 0.72 0.26
N ILE A 137 -13.47 -0.50 0.73
CA ILE A 137 -12.98 -0.76 2.09
C ILE A 137 -11.59 -0.14 2.30
N LYS A 138 -10.70 -0.26 1.34
CA LYS A 138 -9.37 0.37 1.36
C LYS A 138 -9.49 1.89 1.54
N GLU A 139 -10.34 2.56 0.76
CA GLU A 139 -10.54 4.01 0.89
C GLU A 139 -11.12 4.38 2.26
N TYR A 140 -12.05 3.57 2.80
CA TYR A 140 -12.62 3.79 4.13
C TYR A 140 -11.57 3.66 5.24
N ILE A 141 -10.69 2.65 5.16
CA ILE A 141 -9.61 2.47 6.14
C ILE A 141 -8.60 3.63 6.04
N ARG A 142 -8.24 4.07 4.84
CA ARG A 142 -7.32 5.19 4.64
C ARG A 142 -7.90 6.50 5.20
N MET A 143 -9.18 6.77 4.95
CA MET A 143 -9.88 7.90 5.58
C MET A 143 -9.81 7.83 7.11
N ARG A 144 -10.04 6.66 7.70
CA ARG A 144 -9.91 6.46 9.15
C ARG A 144 -8.48 6.77 9.63
N ASP A 145 -7.45 6.37 8.88
CA ASP A 145 -6.05 6.62 9.22
C ASP A 145 -5.67 8.11 9.09
N ASP A 146 -6.27 8.83 8.16
CA ASP A 146 -6.15 10.29 8.07
C ASP A 146 -6.70 10.97 9.33
N HIS A 147 -7.82 10.50 9.88
CA HIS A 147 -8.36 10.99 11.16
C HIS A 147 -7.44 10.66 12.35
N VAL A 148 -6.76 9.50 12.35
CA VAL A 148 -5.74 9.18 13.38
C VAL A 148 -4.55 10.12 13.29
N ILE A 149 -4.11 10.46 12.09
CA ILE A 149 -3.03 11.44 11.86
C ILE A 149 -3.47 12.83 12.35
N ALA A 150 -4.70 13.25 12.05
CA ALA A 150 -5.27 14.50 12.53
C ALA A 150 -5.34 14.55 14.06
N LEU A 151 -5.84 13.49 14.71
CA LEU A 151 -5.87 13.37 16.16
C LEU A 151 -4.46 13.47 16.78
N LYS A 152 -3.46 12.82 16.16
CA LYS A 152 -2.07 12.94 16.61
C LYS A 152 -1.57 14.36 16.54
N LYS A 153 -1.91 15.12 15.49
CA LYS A 153 -1.55 16.54 15.33
C LYS A 153 -2.18 17.39 16.44
N ILE A 154 -3.47 17.22 16.72
CA ILE A 154 -4.18 17.91 17.82
C ILE A 154 -3.48 17.63 19.17
N LYS A 155 -3.19 16.36 19.47
CA LYS A 155 -2.44 15.97 20.68
C LYS A 155 -1.09 16.67 20.80
N GLN A 156 -0.36 16.83 19.70
CA GLN A 156 0.91 17.54 19.67
C GLN A 156 0.73 19.04 19.91
N GLN A 157 -0.28 19.66 19.31
CA GLN A 157 -0.59 21.08 19.47
C GLN A 157 -0.99 21.41 20.92
N MET A 158 -1.87 20.60 21.53
CA MET A 158 -2.25 20.74 22.94
C MET A 158 -1.03 20.65 23.89
N ASN A 159 -0.20 19.61 23.68
CA ASN A 159 1.00 19.46 24.50
C ASN A 159 1.98 20.63 24.32
N ALA A 160 2.14 21.15 23.10
CA ALA A 160 2.99 22.30 22.85
C ALA A 160 2.43 23.58 23.46
N LEU A 161 1.09 23.78 23.44
CA LEU A 161 0.43 24.90 24.12
C LEU A 161 0.71 24.88 25.61
N CYS A 162 0.51 23.73 26.28
CA CYS A 162 0.80 23.58 27.72
C CYS A 162 2.24 23.91 28.05
N ILE A 163 3.22 23.37 27.29
CA ILE A 163 4.66 23.65 27.52
C ILE A 163 4.96 25.14 27.38
N ARG A 164 4.44 25.82 26.35
CA ARG A 164 4.64 27.26 26.17
C ARG A 164 3.99 28.09 27.28
N SER A 165 2.95 27.57 27.90
CA SER A 165 2.29 28.21 29.06
C SER A 165 2.92 27.84 30.40
N GLY A 166 4.08 27.15 30.41
CA GLY A 166 4.81 26.78 31.62
C GLY A 166 4.32 25.50 32.31
N PHE A 167 3.38 24.72 31.70
CA PHE A 167 2.81 23.53 32.32
C PHE A 167 3.37 22.26 31.68
N ILE A 168 3.94 21.38 32.51
CA ILE A 168 4.48 20.09 32.09
C ILE A 168 3.75 19.00 32.88
N TYR A 169 3.13 18.04 32.16
CA TYR A 169 2.51 16.89 32.79
C TYR A 169 3.50 15.74 32.95
N ASP A 170 3.70 15.31 34.20
CA ASP A 170 4.53 14.15 34.54
C ASP A 170 3.65 12.92 34.71
N GLY A 171 3.52 12.12 33.65
CA GLY A 171 2.73 10.91 33.66
C GLY A 171 2.28 10.46 32.27
N ASN A 172 1.45 9.43 32.24
CA ASN A 172 0.90 8.90 30.98
C ASN A 172 -0.13 9.87 30.41
N LYS A 173 0.19 10.44 29.23
CA LYS A 173 -0.69 11.37 28.52
C LYS A 173 -1.89 10.65 27.88
N TRP A 174 -2.97 11.40 27.67
CA TRP A 174 -4.22 10.97 26.99
C TRP A 174 -4.99 9.91 27.78
N THR A 175 -4.83 9.91 29.09
CA THR A 175 -5.65 9.19 30.06
C THR A 175 -6.67 10.16 30.66
N GLU A 176 -7.73 9.66 31.28
CA GLU A 176 -8.71 10.51 32.01
C GLU A 176 -8.06 11.44 33.03
N LYS A 177 -7.00 10.96 33.73
CA LYS A 177 -6.22 11.77 34.67
C LYS A 177 -5.55 12.93 33.96
N HIS A 178 -4.95 12.70 32.77
CA HIS A 178 -4.33 13.77 31.98
C HIS A 178 -5.37 14.76 31.46
N LEU A 179 -6.52 14.29 30.96
CA LEU A 179 -7.60 15.16 30.47
C LEU A 179 -8.15 16.03 31.60
N ARG A 180 -8.40 15.46 32.78
CA ARG A 180 -8.81 16.24 33.97
C ARG A 180 -7.74 17.29 34.36
N TRP A 181 -6.44 16.94 34.26
CA TRP A 181 -5.36 17.90 34.52
C TRP A 181 -5.38 19.05 33.52
N LEU A 182 -5.60 18.79 32.22
CA LEU A 182 -5.72 19.83 31.18
C LEU A 182 -6.88 20.80 31.48
N CYS A 183 -8.03 20.27 31.90
CA CYS A 183 -9.19 21.08 32.28
C CYS A 183 -8.94 21.94 33.53
N GLY A 184 -8.11 21.48 34.47
CA GLY A 184 -7.81 22.16 35.72
C GLY A 184 -6.65 23.15 35.68
N LEU A 185 -5.97 23.36 34.51
CA LEU A 185 -4.86 24.31 34.40
C LEU A 185 -5.36 25.75 34.67
N ASN A 186 -4.58 26.55 35.37
CA ASN A 186 -4.83 27.98 35.51
C ASN A 186 -4.17 28.73 34.36
N LEU A 187 -4.94 29.07 33.33
CA LEU A 187 -4.47 29.71 32.10
C LEU A 187 -5.14 31.08 31.92
N PRO A 188 -4.47 32.07 31.29
CA PRO A 188 -5.10 33.27 30.82
C PRO A 188 -6.32 32.98 29.92
N GLU A 189 -7.34 33.83 29.96
CA GLU A 189 -8.65 33.62 29.33
C GLU A 189 -8.55 33.10 27.88
N LEU A 190 -7.88 33.83 27.00
CA LEU A 190 -7.76 33.46 25.58
C LEU A 190 -6.97 32.14 25.37
N VAL A 191 -5.97 31.85 26.22
CA VAL A 191 -5.23 30.59 26.18
C VAL A 191 -6.10 29.41 26.63
N ARG A 192 -6.96 29.64 27.62
CA ARG A 192 -7.97 28.69 28.08
C ARG A 192 -8.97 28.38 26.96
N GLU A 193 -9.51 29.39 26.29
CA GLU A 193 -10.39 29.23 25.14
C GLU A 193 -9.71 28.39 24.05
N THR A 194 -8.47 28.73 23.72
CA THR A 194 -7.69 27.97 22.72
C THR A 194 -7.53 26.48 23.13
N LEU A 195 -7.26 26.20 24.39
CA LEU A 195 -7.16 24.81 24.88
C LEU A 195 -8.50 24.09 24.81
N ASN A 196 -9.60 24.77 25.15
CA ASN A 196 -10.93 24.22 25.10
C ASN A 196 -11.34 23.83 23.68
N GLU A 197 -11.05 24.66 22.67
CA GLU A 197 -11.28 24.34 21.25
C GLU A 197 -10.50 23.10 20.81
N TYR A 198 -9.25 22.98 21.24
CA TYR A 198 -8.47 21.77 20.98
C TYR A 198 -9.06 20.52 21.70
N LEU A 199 -9.59 20.65 22.90
CA LEU A 199 -10.24 19.56 23.63
C LEU A 199 -11.52 19.10 22.92
N VAL A 200 -12.36 20.04 22.47
CA VAL A 200 -13.54 19.72 21.64
C VAL A 200 -13.15 18.96 20.40
N THR A 201 -12.15 19.46 19.64
CA THR A 201 -11.66 18.77 18.42
C THR A 201 -11.07 17.39 18.75
N TYR A 202 -10.40 17.23 19.89
CA TYR A 202 -9.86 15.95 20.35
C TYR A 202 -10.99 14.94 20.59
N ASP A 203 -12.06 15.33 21.27
CA ASP A 203 -13.21 14.47 21.59
C ASP A 203 -13.96 14.08 20.31
N GLU A 204 -14.21 15.03 19.41
CA GLU A 204 -14.84 14.76 18.12
C GLU A 204 -14.02 13.77 17.26
N GLN A 205 -12.71 13.97 17.16
CA GLN A 205 -11.85 13.06 16.39
C GLN A 205 -11.79 11.66 17.01
N THR A 206 -11.77 11.60 18.35
CA THR A 206 -11.77 10.32 19.08
C THR A 206 -13.06 9.55 18.79
N ALA A 207 -14.21 10.21 18.93
CA ALA A 207 -15.53 9.62 18.65
C ALA A 207 -15.68 9.18 17.19
N LYS A 208 -15.14 9.96 16.23
CA LYS A 208 -15.12 9.57 14.79
C LYS A 208 -14.31 8.30 14.59
N ILE A 209 -13.09 8.22 15.13
CA ILE A 209 -12.21 7.06 14.99
C ILE A 209 -12.85 5.81 15.58
N GLU A 210 -13.47 5.90 16.78
CA GLU A 210 -14.18 4.79 17.41
C GLU A 210 -15.32 4.27 16.54
N ARG A 211 -16.10 5.17 15.94
CA ARG A 211 -17.17 4.81 15.01
C ARG A 211 -16.64 4.14 13.74
N TYR A 212 -15.51 4.59 13.19
CA TYR A 212 -14.89 3.97 12.04
C TYR A 212 -14.30 2.60 12.38
N ASP A 213 -13.64 2.46 13.54
CA ASP A 213 -13.11 1.18 14.02
C ASP A 213 -14.23 0.15 14.20
N LYS A 214 -15.39 0.57 14.74
CA LYS A 214 -16.57 -0.29 14.83
C LYS A 214 -17.05 -0.74 13.45
N ARG A 215 -17.14 0.18 12.48
CA ARG A 215 -17.58 -0.16 11.12
C ARG A 215 -16.58 -1.11 10.42
N ILE A 216 -15.29 -0.91 10.60
CA ILE A 216 -14.27 -1.82 10.06
C ILE A 216 -14.36 -3.20 10.70
N ALA A 217 -14.66 -3.29 12.00
CA ALA A 217 -14.89 -4.58 12.66
C ALA A 217 -16.14 -5.30 12.13
N GLU A 218 -17.21 -4.58 11.81
CA GLU A 218 -18.40 -5.13 11.16
C GLU A 218 -18.08 -5.68 9.76
N LEU A 219 -17.30 -4.93 8.95
CA LEU A 219 -16.85 -5.38 7.63
C LEU A 219 -15.95 -6.62 7.75
N ALA A 220 -15.04 -6.64 8.72
CA ALA A 220 -14.15 -7.75 9.00
C ALA A 220 -14.87 -9.04 9.44
N SER A 221 -16.11 -8.93 9.96
CA SER A 221 -16.94 -10.06 10.36
C SER A 221 -17.74 -10.69 9.21
N GLN A 222 -17.73 -10.09 8.02
CA GLN A 222 -18.36 -10.65 6.83
C GLN A 222 -17.66 -11.96 6.42
N SER A 223 -18.42 -12.90 5.87
CA SER A 223 -17.94 -14.25 5.52
C SER A 223 -16.71 -14.25 4.61
N GLU A 224 -16.58 -13.24 3.76
CA GLU A 224 -15.47 -13.06 2.82
C GLU A 224 -14.14 -12.76 3.52
N TYR A 225 -14.16 -12.02 4.64
CA TYR A 225 -12.96 -11.54 5.32
C TYR A 225 -12.67 -12.25 6.65
N GLN A 226 -13.72 -12.73 7.32
CA GLN A 226 -13.69 -13.17 8.73
C GLN A 226 -12.58 -14.17 9.01
N GLU A 227 -12.45 -15.21 8.20
CA GLU A 227 -11.46 -16.27 8.43
C GLU A 227 -10.04 -15.70 8.31
N ASN A 228 -9.76 -14.96 7.24
CA ASN A 228 -8.45 -14.37 6.98
C ASN A 228 -8.06 -13.33 8.04
N VAL A 229 -9.01 -12.52 8.51
CA VAL A 229 -8.79 -11.57 9.59
C VAL A 229 -8.43 -12.29 10.88
N ARG A 230 -9.19 -13.32 11.29
CA ARG A 230 -8.92 -14.13 12.49
C ARG A 230 -7.55 -14.78 12.46
N ARG A 231 -7.15 -15.33 11.31
CA ARG A 231 -5.81 -15.91 11.09
C ARG A 231 -4.70 -14.88 11.29
N LEU A 232 -4.83 -13.69 10.68
CA LEU A 232 -3.84 -12.62 10.80
C LEU A 232 -3.78 -12.02 12.20
N GLU A 233 -4.89 -11.96 12.92
CA GLU A 233 -4.95 -11.48 14.30
C GLU A 233 -4.22 -12.40 15.29
N CYS A 234 -3.86 -13.61 14.91
CA CYS A 234 -2.99 -14.49 15.69
C CYS A 234 -1.58 -13.93 15.85
N PHE A 235 -1.12 -13.05 14.96
CA PHE A 235 0.15 -12.35 15.14
C PHE A 235 0.03 -11.23 16.18
N LEU A 236 1.01 -11.14 17.08
CA LEU A 236 1.06 -10.15 18.17
C LEU A 236 1.07 -8.76 17.52
N GLY A 237 0.97 -8.09 16.91
CA GLY A 237 1.02 -6.70 16.42
C GLY A 237 -0.06 -6.41 15.40
N ILE A 238 -0.71 -7.45 14.92
CA ILE A 238 -1.76 -7.32 13.92
C ILE A 238 -3.12 -7.36 14.62
N LYS A 239 -3.93 -6.33 14.40
CA LYS A 239 -5.32 -6.21 14.84
C LYS A 239 -6.22 -6.03 13.62
N THR A 240 -7.53 -5.98 13.83
CA THR A 240 -8.57 -5.92 12.79
C THR A 240 -8.26 -4.92 11.67
N ASN A 241 -7.95 -3.65 11.98
CA ASN A 241 -7.63 -2.64 10.96
C ASN A 241 -6.40 -3.03 10.13
N THR A 242 -5.33 -3.52 10.78
CA THR A 242 -4.12 -3.94 10.08
C THR A 242 -4.38 -5.19 9.24
N ALA A 243 -5.15 -6.16 9.76
CA ALA A 243 -5.51 -7.37 9.05
C ALA A 243 -6.35 -7.05 7.79
N MET A 244 -7.40 -6.23 7.95
CA MET A 244 -8.22 -5.77 6.83
C MET A 244 -7.41 -5.04 5.77
N SER A 245 -6.54 -4.09 6.18
CA SER A 245 -5.67 -3.39 5.23
C SER A 245 -4.75 -4.33 4.46
N LEU A 246 -4.15 -5.33 5.15
CA LEU A 246 -3.31 -6.34 4.51
C LEU A 246 -4.09 -7.15 3.47
N ILE A 247 -5.33 -7.51 3.76
CA ILE A 247 -6.19 -8.28 2.87
C ILE A 247 -6.59 -7.44 1.65
N VAL A 248 -7.28 -6.32 1.87
CA VAL A 248 -7.89 -5.54 0.77
C VAL A 248 -6.88 -4.80 -0.11
N GLU A 249 -5.71 -4.42 0.43
CA GLU A 249 -4.67 -3.74 -0.37
C GLU A 249 -3.69 -4.71 -1.03
N THR A 250 -3.59 -5.95 -0.56
CA THR A 250 -2.79 -6.98 -1.22
C THR A 250 -3.60 -7.71 -2.28
N GLY A 251 -4.89 -7.99 -1.99
CA GLY A 251 -5.74 -8.84 -2.81
C GLY A 251 -5.24 -10.29 -2.81
N ASP A 252 -4.83 -10.79 -3.97
CA ASP A 252 -4.32 -12.15 -4.10
C ASP A 252 -2.86 -12.27 -3.67
N PHE A 253 -2.61 -12.97 -2.55
CA PHE A 253 -1.27 -13.27 -2.02
C PHE A 253 -0.55 -14.35 -2.84
N THR A 254 -1.27 -15.19 -3.59
CA THR A 254 -0.69 -16.28 -4.38
C THR A 254 0.11 -15.77 -5.60
N ARG A 255 -0.13 -14.53 -6.01
CA ARG A 255 0.65 -13.86 -7.07
C ARG A 255 2.13 -13.66 -6.72
N PHE A 256 2.49 -13.82 -5.44
CA PHE A 256 3.87 -13.81 -4.98
C PHE A 256 4.35 -15.25 -4.76
N ALA A 257 5.28 -15.73 -5.56
CA ALA A 257 5.80 -17.09 -5.45
C ALA A 257 6.49 -17.39 -4.11
N LYS A 258 6.99 -16.36 -3.40
CA LYS A 258 7.70 -16.49 -2.10
C LYS A 258 7.46 -15.25 -1.24
N GLY A 259 7.50 -15.41 0.09
CA GLY A 259 7.32 -14.30 1.04
C GLY A 259 8.34 -13.16 0.87
N ASN A 260 9.55 -13.44 0.38
CA ASN A 260 10.54 -12.39 0.08
C ASN A 260 10.09 -11.47 -1.07
N LEU A 261 9.34 -11.98 -2.05
CA LEU A 261 8.77 -11.16 -3.13
C LEU A 261 7.66 -10.26 -2.61
N TYR A 262 6.83 -10.77 -1.69
CA TYR A 262 5.84 -9.95 -0.98
C TYR A 262 6.51 -8.83 -0.16
N ALA A 263 7.58 -9.15 0.59
CA ALA A 263 8.34 -8.14 1.32
C ALA A 263 9.01 -7.10 0.38
N SER A 264 9.42 -7.51 -0.81
CA SER A 264 9.93 -6.61 -1.86
C SER A 264 8.83 -5.70 -2.41
N TYR A 265 7.65 -6.24 -2.70
CA TYR A 265 6.46 -5.48 -3.10
C TYR A 265 6.09 -4.39 -2.08
N LEU A 266 6.31 -4.64 -0.80
CA LEU A 266 6.11 -3.66 0.28
C LEU A 266 7.28 -2.68 0.44
N GLY A 267 8.37 -2.85 -0.31
CA GLY A 267 9.57 -2.03 -0.22
C GLY A 267 10.33 -2.16 1.09
N LEU A 268 10.24 -3.33 1.74
CA LEU A 268 10.94 -3.65 3.00
C LEU A 268 12.29 -4.33 2.77
N THR A 269 12.67 -4.62 1.52
CA THR A 269 13.97 -5.19 1.18
C THR A 269 15.05 -4.10 1.13
N PRO A 270 16.28 -4.41 1.56
CA PRO A 270 17.41 -3.49 1.40
C PRO A 270 17.64 -3.16 -0.08
N GLY A 271 17.97 -1.91 -0.36
CA GLY A 271 18.54 -1.54 -1.65
C GLY A 271 20.01 -1.94 -1.70
N GLU A 272 20.48 -2.37 -2.86
CA GLU A 272 21.87 -2.67 -3.12
C GLU A 272 22.44 -1.72 -4.17
N HIS A 273 23.62 -1.16 -3.90
CA HIS A 273 24.45 -0.44 -4.87
C HIS A 273 25.81 -1.15 -4.91
N THR A 274 26.00 -2.02 -5.89
CA THR A 274 27.21 -2.85 -6.04
C THR A 274 28.16 -2.32 -7.12
N SER A 275 28.12 -1.02 -7.43
CA SER A 275 28.93 -0.45 -8.51
C SER A 275 30.39 -0.12 -8.13
N SER A 276 30.85 -0.44 -6.90
CA SER A 276 32.25 -0.28 -6.47
C SER A 276 32.61 -1.24 -5.34
N GLU A 277 33.91 -1.53 -5.15
CA GLU A 277 34.46 -2.38 -4.08
C GLU A 277 34.04 -1.94 -2.66
N ASN A 278 33.56 -0.72 -2.47
CA ASN A 278 33.02 -0.16 -1.23
C ASN A 278 31.48 -0.14 -1.21
N GLY A 279 30.81 -1.15 -1.76
CA GLY A 279 29.35 -1.27 -1.81
C GLY A 279 28.69 -1.06 -0.45
N GLY A 280 28.20 0.16 -0.17
CA GLY A 280 27.50 0.52 1.04
C GLY A 280 26.10 -0.11 1.06
N LYS A 281 25.75 -0.79 2.18
CA LYS A 281 24.37 -1.26 2.40
C LYS A 281 23.45 -0.06 2.50
N LEU A 282 22.57 0.10 1.52
CA LEU A 282 21.53 1.12 1.51
C LEU A 282 20.41 0.75 2.51
N GLY A 283 19.57 1.74 2.85
CA GLY A 283 18.31 1.49 3.55
C GLY A 283 17.36 0.61 2.72
N ILE A 284 16.13 0.45 3.20
CA ILE A 284 15.08 -0.26 2.44
C ILE A 284 14.72 0.53 1.17
N THR A 285 14.29 -0.18 0.12
CA THR A 285 13.94 0.42 -1.19
C THR A 285 12.81 1.43 -1.11
N LYS A 286 11.88 1.27 -0.14
CA LYS A 286 10.65 2.07 0.01
C LYS A 286 9.75 2.06 -1.25
N ALA A 287 10.01 1.21 -2.20
CA ALA A 287 9.16 1.00 -3.37
C ALA A 287 7.81 0.35 -2.96
N GLY A 288 6.79 0.53 -3.79
CA GLY A 288 5.49 -0.11 -3.60
C GLY A 288 4.64 0.49 -2.47
N ASN A 289 3.79 -0.33 -1.84
CA ASN A 289 2.73 0.14 -0.95
C ASN A 289 3.25 0.74 0.37
N LYS A 290 3.23 2.09 0.45
CA LYS A 290 3.67 2.84 1.63
C LYS A 290 2.78 2.59 2.85
N HIS A 291 1.47 2.47 2.66
CA HIS A 291 0.50 2.30 3.74
C HIS A 291 0.72 0.97 4.46
N LEU A 292 0.71 -0.15 3.73
CA LEU A 292 0.98 -1.48 4.29
C LEU A 292 2.37 -1.59 4.92
N ARG A 293 3.39 -0.97 4.31
CA ARG A 293 4.73 -0.91 4.90
C ARG A 293 4.72 -0.23 6.25
N THR A 294 4.02 0.90 6.40
CA THR A 294 3.90 1.63 7.67
C THR A 294 3.21 0.76 8.72
N MET A 295 2.07 0.15 8.38
CA MET A 295 1.33 -0.72 9.29
C MET A 295 2.16 -1.91 9.79
N LEU A 296 2.92 -2.56 8.90
CA LEU A 296 3.79 -3.67 9.30
C LEU A 296 4.97 -3.23 10.17
N ILE A 297 5.52 -2.04 9.95
CA ILE A 297 6.56 -1.48 10.84
C ILE A 297 5.97 -1.19 12.23
N GLU A 298 4.77 -0.67 12.34
CA GLU A 298 4.07 -0.44 13.61
C GLU A 298 3.73 -1.76 14.32
N ALA A 299 3.23 -2.75 13.58
CA ALA A 299 3.00 -4.10 14.10
C ALA A 299 4.29 -4.73 14.63
N ALA A 300 5.39 -4.64 13.86
CA ALA A 300 6.71 -5.08 14.28
C ALA A 300 7.20 -4.34 15.54
N GLY A 301 6.95 -3.04 15.65
CA GLY A 301 7.23 -2.25 16.84
C GLY A 301 6.52 -2.76 18.09
N THR A 302 5.34 -3.33 17.95
CA THR A 302 4.60 -4.00 19.03
C THR A 302 5.21 -5.36 19.37
N ILE A 303 5.59 -6.16 18.36
CA ILE A 303 6.26 -7.45 18.57
C ILE A 303 7.59 -7.26 19.31
N CYS A 304 8.34 -6.20 19.02
CA CYS A 304 9.63 -5.90 19.64
C CYS A 304 9.56 -5.51 21.11
N LYS A 305 8.37 -5.32 21.67
CA LYS A 305 8.18 -5.03 23.12
C LYS A 305 7.94 -6.32 23.92
N GLY A 306 8.47 -6.36 25.13
CA GLY A 306 8.30 -7.48 26.08
C GLY A 306 9.26 -8.65 25.87
N ALA A 307 9.18 -9.65 26.76
CA ALA A 307 10.08 -10.78 26.80
C ALA A 307 9.80 -11.81 25.68
N VAL A 308 10.85 -12.51 25.23
CA VAL A 308 10.73 -13.61 24.27
C VAL A 308 9.91 -14.73 24.92
N GLY A 309 8.96 -15.30 24.16
CA GLY A 309 8.05 -16.34 24.65
C GLY A 309 6.84 -15.83 25.44
N TYR A 310 6.81 -14.58 25.88
CA TYR A 310 5.66 -14.04 26.58
C TYR A 310 4.46 -13.81 25.66
N LYS A 311 3.31 -14.39 26.06
CA LYS A 311 2.03 -14.30 25.37
C LYS A 311 0.98 -13.67 26.30
N SER A 312 0.49 -12.47 25.96
CA SER A 312 -0.49 -11.77 26.77
C SER A 312 -1.87 -12.45 26.74
N LYS A 313 -2.69 -12.21 27.80
CA LYS A 313 -4.09 -12.67 27.84
C LYS A 313 -4.88 -12.17 26.60
N LYS A 314 -4.69 -10.91 26.20
CA LYS A 314 -5.35 -10.33 25.02
C LYS A 314 -5.01 -11.06 23.73
N LEU A 315 -3.76 -11.53 23.55
CA LEU A 315 -3.39 -12.32 22.38
C LEU A 315 -4.01 -13.72 22.41
N ARG A 316 -4.06 -14.36 23.58
CA ARG A 316 -4.70 -15.68 23.73
C ARG A 316 -6.19 -15.61 23.35
N VAL A 317 -6.92 -14.59 23.80
CA VAL A 317 -8.33 -14.39 23.44
C VAL A 317 -8.51 -14.20 21.94
N ARG A 318 -7.61 -13.47 21.24
CA ARG A 318 -7.70 -13.31 19.78
C ARG A 318 -7.38 -14.59 19.00
N GLN A 319 -6.56 -15.45 19.57
CA GLN A 319 -6.20 -16.73 18.96
C GLN A 319 -7.26 -17.82 19.20
N ASP A 320 -8.10 -17.62 20.20
CA ASP A 320 -9.14 -18.57 20.53
C ASP A 320 -10.09 -18.86 19.37
N GLY A 321 -10.43 -20.14 19.18
CA GLY A 321 -11.25 -20.59 18.07
C GLY A 321 -10.56 -20.67 16.71
N ASN A 322 -9.25 -20.39 16.60
CA ASN A 322 -8.46 -20.69 15.39
C ASN A 322 -7.89 -22.10 15.45
N MET A 323 -7.55 -22.66 14.28
CA MET A 323 -6.91 -23.98 14.19
C MET A 323 -5.56 -24.02 14.93
N PRO A 324 -5.22 -25.11 15.61
CA PRO A 324 -3.97 -25.22 16.37
C PRO A 324 -2.71 -24.91 15.54
N GLU A 325 -2.69 -25.31 14.27
CA GLU A 325 -1.56 -25.08 13.35
C GLU A 325 -1.37 -23.59 13.06
N VAL A 326 -2.45 -22.85 12.90
CA VAL A 326 -2.45 -21.38 12.69
C VAL A 326 -1.88 -20.68 13.92
N ILE A 327 -2.34 -21.08 15.11
CA ILE A 327 -1.86 -20.54 16.38
C ILE A 327 -0.37 -20.85 16.57
N ALA A 328 0.03 -22.11 16.34
CA ALA A 328 1.42 -22.54 16.48
C ALA A 328 2.36 -21.79 15.52
N TYR A 329 1.92 -21.58 14.27
CA TYR A 329 2.66 -20.81 13.28
C TYR A 329 2.86 -19.35 13.73
N ALA A 330 1.79 -18.69 14.18
CA ALA A 330 1.85 -17.32 14.67
C ALA A 330 2.72 -17.19 15.95
N ASP A 331 2.64 -18.14 16.87
CA ASP A 331 3.45 -18.15 18.09
C ASP A 331 4.94 -18.37 17.77
N LYS A 332 5.26 -19.28 16.85
CA LYS A 332 6.62 -19.47 16.33
C LYS A 332 7.16 -18.19 15.70
N ALA A 333 6.35 -17.51 14.87
CA ALA A 333 6.70 -16.23 14.28
C ALA A 333 6.99 -15.17 15.36
N ASN A 334 6.10 -15.01 16.35
CA ASN A 334 6.26 -14.05 17.43
C ASN A 334 7.55 -14.28 18.24
N MET A 335 7.88 -15.53 18.57
CA MET A 335 9.13 -15.90 19.25
C MET A 335 10.36 -15.55 18.39
N ARG A 336 10.36 -15.99 17.14
CA ARG A 336 11.48 -15.78 16.20
C ARG A 336 11.74 -14.30 15.95
N LEU A 337 10.69 -13.51 15.66
CA LEU A 337 10.76 -12.10 15.37
C LEU A 337 11.28 -11.30 16.57
N ARG A 338 10.79 -11.59 17.75
CA ARG A 338 11.26 -10.97 18.99
C ARG A 338 12.70 -11.35 19.32
N GLY A 339 13.06 -12.61 19.16
CA GLY A 339 14.45 -13.08 19.31
C GLY A 339 15.41 -12.40 18.33
N LYS A 340 14.98 -12.24 17.07
CA LYS A 340 15.73 -11.49 16.04
C LYS A 340 15.94 -10.02 16.44
N TYR A 341 14.90 -9.35 16.94
CA TYR A 341 15.01 -7.97 17.41
C TYR A 341 16.10 -7.83 18.47
N TYR A 342 16.05 -8.63 19.56
CA TYR A 342 17.02 -8.52 20.64
C TYR A 342 18.44 -8.92 20.20
N ARG A 343 18.57 -9.88 19.29
CA ARG A 343 19.87 -10.22 18.71
C ARG A 343 20.46 -9.01 17.96
N LEU A 344 19.67 -8.33 17.10
CA LEU A 344 20.12 -7.16 16.36
C LEU A 344 20.51 -5.99 17.29
N ILE A 345 19.76 -5.75 18.36
CA ILE A 345 20.07 -4.72 19.36
C ILE A 345 21.37 -5.04 20.08
N ARG A 346 21.57 -6.30 20.50
CA ARG A 346 22.83 -6.75 21.13
C ARG A 346 24.05 -6.58 20.21
N HIS A 347 23.85 -6.68 18.89
CA HIS A 347 24.89 -6.43 17.89
C HIS A 347 25.02 -4.93 17.53
N GLY A 348 24.53 -4.02 18.35
CA GLY A 348 24.66 -2.57 18.18
C GLY A 348 23.82 -1.96 17.05
N LYS A 349 22.84 -2.67 16.49
CA LYS A 349 21.98 -2.09 15.45
C LYS A 349 21.02 -1.08 16.06
N LYS A 350 20.86 0.09 15.40
CA LYS A 350 19.89 1.11 15.81
C LYS A 350 18.47 0.51 15.83
N ARG A 351 17.64 0.89 16.82
CA ARG A 351 16.28 0.38 17.04
C ARG A 351 15.44 0.37 15.77
N ASN A 352 15.42 1.46 15.01
CA ASN A 352 14.59 1.55 13.80
C ASN A 352 15.04 0.56 12.71
N ILE A 353 16.34 0.29 12.59
CA ILE A 353 16.86 -0.72 11.66
C ILE A 353 16.41 -2.11 12.10
N ALA A 354 16.51 -2.42 13.41
CA ALA A 354 16.09 -3.71 13.95
C ALA A 354 14.58 -3.94 13.76
N VAL A 355 13.73 -2.93 14.05
CA VAL A 355 12.28 -3.00 13.85
C VAL A 355 11.94 -3.20 12.36
N THR A 356 12.59 -2.49 11.45
CA THR A 356 12.37 -2.65 10.00
C THR A 356 12.76 -4.05 9.52
N ALA A 357 13.85 -4.62 10.04
CA ALA A 357 14.26 -5.99 9.73
C ALA A 357 13.26 -7.05 10.26
N VAL A 358 12.60 -6.76 11.39
CA VAL A 358 11.50 -7.57 11.92
C VAL A 358 10.25 -7.42 11.05
N ALA A 359 9.90 -6.20 10.64
CA ALA A 359 8.75 -5.95 9.75
C ALA A 359 8.87 -6.69 8.41
N ARG A 360 10.08 -6.73 7.83
CA ARG A 360 10.35 -7.51 6.61
C ARG A 360 10.06 -9.00 6.80
N GLU A 361 10.51 -9.57 7.91
CA GLU A 361 10.27 -11.00 8.18
C GLU A 361 8.81 -11.26 8.57
N LEU A 362 8.15 -10.32 9.28
CA LEU A 362 6.71 -10.39 9.54
C LEU A 362 5.91 -10.43 8.24
N ALA A 363 6.28 -9.64 7.22
CA ALA A 363 5.66 -9.71 5.91
C ALA A 363 5.75 -11.12 5.30
N CYS A 364 6.90 -11.80 5.44
CA CYS A 364 7.03 -13.19 4.97
C CYS A 364 6.11 -14.15 5.75
N PHE A 365 5.96 -13.98 7.05
CA PHE A 365 5.03 -14.78 7.86
C PHE A 365 3.57 -14.50 7.50
N VAL A 366 3.19 -13.25 7.27
CA VAL A 366 1.86 -12.87 6.77
C VAL A 366 1.58 -13.55 5.43
N TRP A 367 2.51 -13.50 4.48
CA TRP A 367 2.39 -14.20 3.21
C TRP A 367 2.21 -15.72 3.41
N GLY A 368 3.02 -16.34 4.26
CA GLY A 368 2.92 -17.77 4.54
C GLY A 368 1.57 -18.15 5.14
N MET A 369 1.02 -17.34 6.05
CA MET A 369 -0.30 -17.51 6.64
C MET A 369 -1.42 -17.43 5.59
N MET A 370 -1.33 -16.47 4.67
CA MET A 370 -2.36 -16.20 3.67
C MET A 370 -2.31 -17.11 2.43
N THR A 371 -1.23 -17.88 2.29
CA THR A 371 -1.05 -18.85 1.18
C THR A 371 -0.99 -20.30 1.66
N ASP A 372 -1.40 -20.56 2.92
CA ASP A 372 -1.34 -21.89 3.57
C ASP A 372 0.04 -22.55 3.59
N ASN A 373 1.10 -21.76 3.41
CA ASN A 373 2.48 -22.24 3.54
C ASN A 373 2.96 -22.28 5.01
N ILE A 374 2.05 -22.62 5.94
CA ILE A 374 2.34 -22.65 7.38
C ILE A 374 3.19 -23.85 7.82
N SER A 375 3.12 -24.95 7.09
CA SER A 375 3.93 -26.16 7.37
C SER A 375 5.36 -26.09 6.80
N LYS A 376 5.57 -25.33 5.70
CA LYS A 376 6.87 -25.26 4.99
C LYS A 376 7.88 -24.29 5.61
N THR A 377 7.47 -23.44 6.54
CA THR A 377 8.36 -22.45 7.18
C THR A 377 9.03 -23.00 8.45
N ALA A 378 9.30 -24.30 8.46
CA ALA A 378 9.94 -25.00 9.57
C ALA A 378 11.47 -25.11 9.42
N VAL A 379 12.12 -24.27 8.58
CA VAL A 379 13.58 -24.24 8.44
C VAL A 379 14.13 -22.85 8.77
#